data_c0adf797bf0a02b5066b76a656dded8c
#
_entry.id   c0adf797bf0a02b5066b76a656dded8c
#
_cell.length_a   1.000
_cell.length_b   1.000
_cell.length_c   1.000
_cell.angle_alpha   90.00
_cell.angle_beta   90.00
_cell.angle_gamma   90.00
#
_symmetry.space_group_name_H-M   'P 1'
#
loop_
_entity.id
_entity.type
_entity.pdbx_description
1 polymer ?
#
loop_
_entity_poly.entity_id
_entity_poly.type
_entity_poly.pdbx_seq_one_letter_code
_entity_poly.pdbx_strand_id
1 'polypeptide(L)'
;MKILITYFKLSPKRTVYVIIALLIAGIAEGISLTAALPLLSMAMSGENNSSGGEKILQIIKDLGIEPTALGMLLIIIGGIIFKSVIMLIANKQVGYTVARLTSQLRLELLQAILASRWQYYLHQPIGSLSNSITTEAYRAADGFEHGVNVLALSIQVMVYVVVATFVSWEITIFGFLIGLIVMRILNQLIRAARRAGETQTKLLRSLLSYLSDIINSAKSLKAMARENIASSILSDQTKGLERATRREVISREALMALQEPMLAGLMATGLYLALIIWHLPLASVMVIAFLLIRILTLLNKIQRRYQGLITQESAYWSLRKAIETAKIAVEKNTGTKHLITIDKISLHNIYFSYGTKKIFQDLNFDFSVKSFTVISGASGVGKSSLLDLFCGFIEPESGELNINDVPLSELSLHKWRGLIGYVSQETTLLHDTILNNVLIGAPHLTRIDAEYALRQAGAWEFVSALPAGMETLVGERGGLFSGGQRQRILIARALSNRPLLLLLDEPTSALDSESEQIICKTLVGLAQNLTIIVASHQPVLINAANNKLVLSEGKLRPL
;
A
#
# COMPACT_ATOMS: atom_id res chain seq x y z
N MET A 1 -18.44 2.77 11.54
CA MET A 1 -18.20 3.83 12.54
C MET A 1 -16.78 3.82 13.10
N LYS A 2 -16.19 2.70 13.48
CA LYS A 2 -14.79 2.65 14.00
C LYS A 2 -13.77 3.28 13.03
N ILE A 3 -13.87 2.99 11.75
CA ILE A 3 -12.92 3.51 10.74
C ILE A 3 -13.00 5.04 10.58
N LEU A 4 -14.19 5.64 10.64
CA LEU A 4 -14.35 7.10 10.60
C LEU A 4 -13.65 7.78 11.77
N ILE A 5 -13.79 7.20 12.97
CA ILE A 5 -13.11 7.70 14.19
C ILE A 5 -11.59 7.57 14.02
N THR A 6 -11.13 6.48 13.42
CA THR A 6 -9.70 6.26 13.17
C THR A 6 -9.15 7.28 12.17
N TYR A 7 -9.86 7.53 11.08
CA TYR A 7 -9.49 8.57 10.12
C TYR A 7 -9.50 9.97 10.72
N PHE A 8 -10.46 10.27 11.57
CA PHE A 8 -10.48 11.53 12.33
C PHE A 8 -9.21 11.70 13.19
N LYS A 9 -8.78 10.64 13.88
CA LYS A 9 -7.56 10.65 14.69
C LYS A 9 -6.27 10.84 13.88
N LEU A 10 -6.24 10.33 12.64
CA LEU A 10 -5.06 10.43 11.77
C LEU A 10 -4.82 11.87 11.25
N SER A 11 -5.87 12.66 11.03
CA SER A 11 -5.74 14.03 10.51
C SER A 11 -6.81 14.97 11.10
N PRO A 12 -6.80 15.22 12.43
CA PRO A 12 -7.91 15.88 13.12
C PRO A 12 -8.16 17.31 12.61
N LYS A 13 -7.12 18.14 12.48
CA LYS A 13 -7.25 19.53 12.04
C LYS A 13 -7.85 19.68 10.65
N ARG A 14 -7.44 18.83 9.71
CA ARG A 14 -7.92 18.87 8.32
C ARG A 14 -9.33 18.35 8.20
N THR A 15 -9.65 17.27 8.91
CA THR A 15 -11.00 16.69 8.93
C THR A 15 -12.01 17.69 9.52
N VAL A 16 -11.67 18.37 10.64
CA VAL A 16 -12.51 19.42 11.21
C VAL A 16 -12.71 20.57 10.22
N TYR A 17 -11.65 21.04 9.57
CA TYR A 17 -11.76 22.10 8.56
C TYR A 17 -12.71 21.72 7.42
N VAL A 18 -12.59 20.50 6.89
CA VAL A 18 -13.46 20.00 5.84
C VAL A 18 -14.91 19.88 6.31
N ILE A 19 -15.15 19.37 7.53
CA ILE A 19 -16.51 19.25 8.09
C ILE A 19 -17.14 20.63 8.26
N ILE A 20 -16.41 21.62 8.77
CA ILE A 20 -16.90 23.00 8.91
C ILE A 20 -17.23 23.60 7.54
N ALA A 21 -16.32 23.45 6.56
CA ALA A 21 -16.57 23.94 5.20
C ALA A 21 -17.84 23.31 4.59
N LEU A 22 -18.02 22.00 4.78
CA LEU A 22 -19.19 21.29 4.28
C LEU A 22 -20.49 21.69 5.01
N LEU A 23 -20.41 21.99 6.29
CA LEU A 23 -21.52 22.52 7.07
C LEU A 23 -21.93 23.90 6.56
N ILE A 24 -20.97 24.80 6.34
CA ILE A 24 -21.21 26.13 5.76
C ILE A 24 -21.82 26.01 4.35
N ALA A 25 -21.29 25.11 3.52
CA ALA A 25 -21.84 24.86 2.19
C ALA A 25 -23.29 24.34 2.24
N GLY A 26 -23.60 23.46 3.19
CA GLY A 26 -24.95 22.94 3.42
C GLY A 26 -25.93 24.04 3.87
N ILE A 27 -25.53 24.91 4.80
CA ILE A 27 -26.33 26.06 5.27
C ILE A 27 -26.59 27.04 4.11
N ALA A 28 -25.55 27.40 3.35
CA ALA A 28 -25.67 28.29 2.19
C ALA A 28 -26.67 27.75 1.15
N GLU A 29 -26.63 26.46 0.87
CA GLU A 29 -27.61 25.83 -0.02
C GLU A 29 -29.02 25.83 0.59
N GLY A 30 -29.15 25.54 1.87
CA GLY A 30 -30.44 25.59 2.58
C GLY A 30 -31.07 26.99 2.48
N ILE A 31 -30.34 28.05 2.76
CA ILE A 31 -30.79 29.44 2.65
C ILE A 31 -31.19 29.77 1.20
N SER A 32 -30.39 29.37 0.22
CA SER A 32 -30.69 29.59 -1.19
C SER A 32 -32.00 28.92 -1.61
N LEU A 33 -32.24 27.71 -1.14
CA LEU A 33 -33.49 26.97 -1.48
C LEU A 33 -34.71 27.52 -0.76
N THR A 34 -34.56 28.04 0.48
CA THR A 34 -35.69 28.68 1.16
C THR A 34 -36.13 29.98 0.49
N ALA A 35 -35.24 30.70 -0.18
CA ALA A 35 -35.57 31.88 -0.98
C ALA A 35 -36.44 31.57 -2.20
N ALA A 36 -36.53 30.30 -2.61
CA ALA A 36 -37.45 29.89 -3.69
C ALA A 36 -38.94 29.92 -3.26
N LEU A 37 -39.25 29.79 -1.96
CA LEU A 37 -40.61 29.83 -1.44
C LEU A 37 -41.32 31.18 -1.70
N PRO A 38 -40.77 32.33 -1.26
CA PRO A 38 -41.38 33.63 -1.55
C PRO A 38 -41.43 33.94 -3.06
N LEU A 39 -40.41 33.50 -3.82
CA LEU A 39 -40.40 33.69 -5.27
C LEU A 39 -41.58 32.97 -5.95
N LEU A 40 -41.85 31.72 -5.56
CA LEU A 40 -42.98 30.94 -6.06
C LEU A 40 -44.33 31.52 -5.61
N SER A 41 -44.44 31.98 -4.35
CA SER A 41 -45.66 32.63 -3.86
C SER A 41 -45.99 33.94 -4.60
N MET A 42 -44.97 34.74 -4.91
CA MET A 42 -45.10 35.94 -5.74
C MET A 42 -45.53 35.63 -7.19
N ALA A 43 -44.97 34.56 -7.78
CA ALA A 43 -45.31 34.18 -9.16
C ALA A 43 -46.72 33.61 -9.31
N MET A 44 -47.27 33.02 -8.26
CA MET A 44 -48.58 32.37 -8.29
C MET A 44 -49.75 33.31 -7.94
N SER A 45 -49.57 34.62 -7.83
CA SER A 45 -50.56 35.72 -7.71
C SER A 45 -51.82 35.32 -6.93
N GLY A 46 -51.75 34.79 -5.74
CA GLY A 46 -52.95 34.31 -5.08
C GLY A 46 -52.90 34.37 -3.56
N GLU A 47 -53.95 34.77 -3.03
CA GLU A 47 -54.44 35.11 -1.71
C GLU A 47 -54.10 34.22 -0.49
N ASN A 48 -53.23 33.25 -0.60
CA ASN A 48 -52.85 32.44 0.56
C ASN A 48 -51.34 32.55 0.85
N ASN A 49 -50.98 33.55 1.63
CA ASN A 49 -49.65 33.63 2.24
C ASN A 49 -49.41 32.40 3.13
N SER A 50 -48.54 31.52 2.72
CA SER A 50 -48.09 30.42 3.58
C SER A 50 -47.34 31.00 4.78
N SER A 51 -47.72 30.62 6.00
CA SER A 51 -47.08 31.09 7.25
C SER A 51 -45.53 30.90 7.25
N GLY A 52 -45.02 29.95 6.50
CA GLY A 52 -43.60 29.74 6.27
C GLY A 52 -42.96 30.77 5.34
N GLY A 53 -43.65 31.19 4.29
CA GLY A 53 -43.22 32.22 3.34
C GLY A 53 -43.03 33.58 4.00
N GLU A 54 -43.99 34.00 4.86
CA GLU A 54 -43.92 35.27 5.59
C GLU A 54 -42.75 35.34 6.54
N LYS A 55 -42.45 34.27 7.29
CA LYS A 55 -41.30 34.22 8.19
C LYS A 55 -39.99 34.37 7.43
N ILE A 56 -39.88 33.76 6.26
CA ILE A 56 -38.65 33.84 5.44
C ILE A 56 -38.53 35.23 4.81
N LEU A 57 -39.63 35.85 4.37
CA LEU A 57 -39.66 37.21 3.89
C LEU A 57 -39.22 38.21 4.99
N GLN A 58 -39.63 37.99 6.22
CA GLN A 58 -39.25 38.83 7.35
C GLN A 58 -37.73 38.70 7.64
N ILE A 59 -37.19 37.50 7.61
CA ILE A 59 -35.74 37.27 7.77
C ILE A 59 -34.93 37.96 6.66
N ILE A 60 -35.41 37.91 5.40
CA ILE A 60 -34.75 38.53 4.24
C ILE A 60 -34.81 40.06 4.36
N LYS A 61 -35.94 40.64 4.83
CA LYS A 61 -36.05 42.07 5.14
C LYS A 61 -35.15 42.53 6.27
N ASP A 62 -35.03 41.73 7.31
CA ASP A 62 -34.14 42.01 8.47
C ASP A 62 -32.67 41.99 8.04
N LEU A 63 -32.31 41.26 6.99
CA LEU A 63 -30.98 41.29 6.37
C LEU A 63 -30.78 42.50 5.43
N GLY A 64 -31.73 43.40 5.31
CA GLY A 64 -31.64 44.61 4.51
C GLY A 64 -31.83 44.41 3.00
N ILE A 65 -32.36 43.26 2.60
CA ILE A 65 -32.60 42.93 1.17
C ILE A 65 -34.09 43.16 0.86
N GLU A 66 -34.39 44.03 -0.09
CA GLU A 66 -35.77 44.19 -0.58
C GLU A 66 -36.25 42.91 -1.25
N PRO A 67 -37.43 42.39 -0.86
CA PRO A 67 -37.95 41.12 -1.37
C PRO A 67 -38.53 41.26 -2.79
N THR A 68 -37.69 41.65 -3.75
CA THR A 68 -37.99 41.65 -5.16
C THR A 68 -37.71 40.29 -5.81
N ALA A 69 -38.41 39.95 -6.89
CA ALA A 69 -38.15 38.70 -7.61
C ALA A 69 -36.69 38.59 -8.07
N LEU A 70 -36.10 39.71 -8.51
CA LEU A 70 -34.68 39.78 -8.89
C LEU A 70 -33.75 39.56 -7.70
N GLY A 71 -34.03 40.18 -6.53
CA GLY A 71 -33.25 40.01 -5.32
C GLY A 71 -33.21 38.56 -4.84
N MET A 72 -34.35 37.86 -4.90
CA MET A 72 -34.46 36.44 -4.54
C MET A 72 -33.70 35.52 -5.51
N LEU A 73 -33.76 35.78 -6.81
CA LEU A 73 -32.95 35.07 -7.80
C LEU A 73 -31.44 35.25 -7.56
N LEU A 74 -31.01 36.47 -7.21
CA LEU A 74 -29.62 36.74 -6.89
C LEU A 74 -29.18 36.01 -5.61
N ILE A 75 -30.04 35.89 -4.59
CA ILE A 75 -29.75 35.11 -3.37
C ILE A 75 -29.58 33.63 -3.73
N ILE A 76 -30.48 33.07 -4.56
CA ILE A 76 -30.43 31.67 -4.98
C ILE A 76 -29.13 31.39 -5.76
N ILE A 77 -28.85 32.19 -6.79
CA ILE A 77 -27.67 32.02 -7.64
C ILE A 77 -26.36 32.23 -6.81
N GLY A 78 -26.31 33.32 -6.04
CA GLY A 78 -25.15 33.66 -5.19
C GLY A 78 -24.86 32.57 -4.17
N GLY A 79 -25.87 32.03 -3.50
CA GLY A 79 -25.69 30.95 -2.53
C GLY A 79 -25.25 29.63 -3.17
N ILE A 80 -25.75 29.31 -4.39
CA ILE A 80 -25.30 28.12 -5.13
C ILE A 80 -23.83 28.29 -5.56
N ILE A 81 -23.43 29.47 -6.05
CA ILE A 81 -22.05 29.77 -6.40
C ILE A 81 -21.15 29.68 -5.16
N PHE A 82 -21.55 30.32 -4.06
CA PHE A 82 -20.81 30.29 -2.79
C PHE A 82 -20.62 28.85 -2.27
N LYS A 83 -21.70 28.05 -2.26
CA LYS A 83 -21.62 26.62 -1.96
C LYS A 83 -20.61 25.90 -2.85
N SER A 84 -20.66 26.15 -4.17
CA SER A 84 -19.80 25.47 -5.14
C SER A 84 -18.32 25.77 -4.92
N VAL A 85 -17.99 27.03 -4.58
CA VAL A 85 -16.63 27.45 -4.25
C VAL A 85 -16.15 26.76 -2.96
N ILE A 86 -16.98 26.75 -1.91
CA ILE A 86 -16.64 26.06 -0.65
C ILE A 86 -16.45 24.55 -0.86
N MET A 87 -17.34 23.92 -1.63
CA MET A 87 -17.22 22.50 -1.97
C MET A 87 -15.93 22.20 -2.74
N LEU A 88 -15.53 23.08 -3.66
CA LEU A 88 -14.27 22.94 -4.39
C LEU A 88 -13.07 22.96 -3.43
N ILE A 89 -13.05 23.92 -2.50
CA ILE A 89 -11.99 24.05 -1.50
C ILE A 89 -11.96 22.83 -0.56
N ALA A 90 -13.13 22.37 -0.10
CA ALA A 90 -13.25 21.20 0.75
C ALA A 90 -12.75 19.93 0.04
N ASN A 91 -13.21 19.67 -1.20
CA ASN A 91 -12.84 18.50 -1.98
C ASN A 91 -11.34 18.50 -2.35
N LYS A 92 -10.76 19.67 -2.68
CA LYS A 92 -9.30 19.82 -2.86
C LYS A 92 -8.54 19.39 -1.60
N GLN A 93 -8.99 19.80 -0.42
CA GLN A 93 -8.34 19.45 0.83
C GLN A 93 -8.49 17.96 1.17
N VAL A 94 -9.64 17.36 0.84
CA VAL A 94 -9.85 15.90 0.95
C VAL A 94 -8.86 15.16 0.05
N GLY A 95 -8.76 15.53 -1.23
CA GLY A 95 -7.84 14.91 -2.18
C GLY A 95 -6.38 14.98 -1.72
N TYR A 96 -5.94 16.13 -1.21
CA TYR A 96 -4.58 16.27 -0.64
C TYR A 96 -4.36 15.38 0.58
N THR A 97 -5.40 15.21 1.40
CA THR A 97 -5.32 14.33 2.58
C THR A 97 -5.22 12.87 2.17
N VAL A 98 -5.99 12.44 1.16
CA VAL A 98 -5.90 11.09 0.58
C VAL A 98 -4.50 10.80 0.03
N ALA A 99 -3.95 11.72 -0.78
CA ALA A 99 -2.62 11.57 -1.35
C ALA A 99 -1.54 11.42 -0.27
N ARG A 100 -1.59 12.28 0.76
CA ARG A 100 -0.66 12.24 1.88
C ARG A 100 -0.80 10.96 2.71
N LEU A 101 -2.03 10.55 3.00
CA LEU A 101 -2.31 9.34 3.77
C LEU A 101 -1.82 8.09 3.04
N THR A 102 -2.03 8.04 1.71
CA THR A 102 -1.50 6.96 0.85
C THR A 102 0.03 6.87 0.98
N SER A 103 0.73 7.99 0.85
CA SER A 103 2.20 8.02 0.98
C SER A 103 2.66 7.62 2.37
N GLN A 104 1.99 8.09 3.42
CA GLN A 104 2.33 7.74 4.80
C GLN A 104 2.14 6.24 5.07
N LEU A 105 1.02 5.66 4.63
CA LEU A 105 0.76 4.23 4.80
C LEU A 105 1.75 3.36 4.04
N ARG A 106 2.15 3.76 2.82
CA ARG A 106 3.18 3.07 2.04
C ARG A 106 4.54 3.08 2.74
N LEU A 107 4.97 4.25 3.21
CA LEU A 107 6.24 4.39 3.91
C LEU A 107 6.23 3.65 5.25
N GLU A 108 5.14 3.72 6.01
CA GLU A 108 5.01 3.01 7.30
C GLU A 108 5.10 1.49 7.11
N LEU A 109 4.42 0.94 6.08
CA LEU A 109 4.51 -0.48 5.76
C LEU A 109 5.92 -0.87 5.33
N LEU A 110 6.52 -0.11 4.40
CA LEU A 110 7.87 -0.38 3.90
C LEU A 110 8.90 -0.35 5.04
N GLN A 111 8.85 0.68 5.90
CA GLN A 111 9.74 0.80 7.06
C GLN A 111 9.54 -0.35 8.05
N ALA A 112 8.28 -0.74 8.32
CA ALA A 112 7.99 -1.85 9.22
C ALA A 112 8.52 -3.19 8.68
N ILE A 113 8.40 -3.43 7.37
CA ILE A 113 8.92 -4.63 6.70
C ILE A 113 10.45 -4.64 6.73
N LEU A 114 11.11 -3.53 6.36
CA LEU A 114 12.56 -3.46 6.35
C LEU A 114 13.19 -3.54 7.75
N ALA A 115 12.45 -3.13 8.79
CA ALA A 115 12.88 -3.26 10.17
C ALA A 115 12.57 -4.64 10.79
N SER A 116 11.83 -5.50 10.10
CA SER A 116 11.47 -6.83 10.61
C SER A 116 12.61 -7.84 10.45
N ARG A 117 12.59 -8.89 11.30
CA ARG A 117 13.54 -10.00 11.21
C ARG A 117 13.49 -10.65 9.83
N TRP A 118 14.65 -11.06 9.32
CA TRP A 118 14.80 -11.71 8.03
C TRP A 118 13.86 -12.92 7.83
N GLN A 119 13.72 -13.75 8.87
CA GLN A 119 12.80 -14.89 8.84
C GLN A 119 11.34 -14.50 8.59
N TYR A 120 10.88 -13.36 9.16
CA TYR A 120 9.53 -12.87 8.88
C TYR A 120 9.38 -12.47 7.40
N TYR A 121 10.38 -11.78 6.85
CA TYR A 121 10.39 -11.36 5.45
C TYR A 121 10.31 -12.56 4.49
N LEU A 122 11.09 -13.62 4.73
CA LEU A 122 11.11 -14.84 3.90
C LEU A 122 9.74 -15.56 3.82
N HIS A 123 8.92 -15.45 4.86
CA HIS A 123 7.59 -16.07 4.88
C HIS A 123 6.51 -15.20 4.23
N GLN A 124 6.84 -13.98 3.79
CA GLN A 124 5.87 -13.09 3.13
C GLN A 124 5.91 -13.25 1.62
N PRO A 125 4.78 -13.55 0.96
CA PRO A 125 4.74 -13.58 -0.50
C PRO A 125 5.04 -12.18 -1.08
N ILE A 126 6.06 -12.04 -1.89
CA ILE A 126 6.49 -10.75 -2.49
C ILE A 126 5.34 -10.07 -3.24
N GLY A 127 4.54 -10.83 -3.98
CA GLY A 127 3.36 -10.31 -4.68
C GLY A 127 2.31 -9.72 -3.72
N SER A 128 2.14 -10.31 -2.52
CA SER A 128 1.24 -9.77 -1.49
C SER A 128 1.76 -8.44 -0.94
N LEU A 129 3.05 -8.35 -0.66
CA LEU A 129 3.69 -7.12 -0.19
C LEU A 129 3.57 -5.99 -1.23
N SER A 130 3.88 -6.29 -2.50
CA SER A 130 3.74 -5.35 -3.61
C SER A 130 2.31 -4.85 -3.75
N ASN A 131 1.31 -5.73 -3.70
CA ASN A 131 -0.10 -5.36 -3.73
C ASN A 131 -0.50 -4.49 -2.52
N SER A 132 0.00 -4.81 -1.33
CA SER A 132 -0.29 -4.02 -0.13
C SER A 132 0.27 -2.60 -0.21
N ILE A 133 1.49 -2.43 -0.73
CA ILE A 133 2.13 -1.12 -0.92
C ILE A 133 1.44 -0.31 -2.04
N THR A 134 1.07 -0.95 -3.15
CA THR A 134 0.52 -0.25 -4.32
C THR A 134 -0.98 -0.02 -4.21
N THR A 135 -1.75 -1.08 -4.08
CA THR A 135 -3.21 -1.08 -4.19
C THR A 135 -3.90 -0.90 -2.84
N GLU A 136 -3.53 -1.68 -1.81
CA GLU A 136 -4.24 -1.62 -0.53
C GLU A 136 -4.00 -0.30 0.21
N ALA A 137 -2.80 0.27 0.12
CA ALA A 137 -2.50 1.57 0.71
C ALA A 137 -3.33 2.69 0.09
N TYR A 138 -3.52 2.69 -1.24
CA TYR A 138 -4.39 3.63 -1.93
C TYR A 138 -5.86 3.42 -1.53
N ARG A 139 -6.34 2.18 -1.57
CA ARG A 139 -7.71 1.84 -1.19
C ARG A 139 -8.01 2.22 0.26
N ALA A 140 -7.07 1.98 1.17
CA ALA A 140 -7.21 2.39 2.56
C ALA A 140 -7.37 3.91 2.72
N ALA A 141 -6.59 4.69 1.96
CA ALA A 141 -6.69 6.15 1.96
C ALA A 141 -7.96 6.67 1.25
N ASP A 142 -8.39 6.03 0.17
CA ASP A 142 -9.64 6.33 -0.54
C ASP A 142 -10.88 6.13 0.35
N GLY A 143 -10.82 5.19 1.28
CA GLY A 143 -11.82 5.02 2.33
C GLY A 143 -12.04 6.29 3.16
N PHE A 144 -11.01 7.12 3.37
CA PHE A 144 -11.16 8.43 4.02
C PHE A 144 -12.04 9.38 3.21
N GLU A 145 -11.86 9.45 1.88
CA GLU A 145 -12.70 10.27 1.01
C GLU A 145 -14.17 9.87 1.11
N HIS A 146 -14.44 8.57 1.00
CA HIS A 146 -15.79 8.04 1.16
C HIS A 146 -16.39 8.38 2.52
N GLY A 147 -15.61 8.26 3.59
CA GLY A 147 -16.04 8.57 4.95
C GLY A 147 -16.40 10.04 5.15
N VAL A 148 -15.55 10.95 4.69
CA VAL A 148 -15.81 12.40 4.74
C VAL A 148 -17.04 12.77 3.90
N ASN A 149 -17.18 12.19 2.71
CA ASN A 149 -18.35 12.42 1.88
C ASN A 149 -19.66 11.93 2.53
N VAL A 150 -19.66 10.79 3.22
CA VAL A 150 -20.82 10.30 4.00
C VAL A 150 -21.20 11.32 5.07
N LEU A 151 -20.24 11.83 5.84
CA LEU A 151 -20.49 12.84 6.86
C LEU A 151 -21.03 14.13 6.24
N ALA A 152 -20.43 14.62 5.18
CA ALA A 152 -20.86 15.80 4.46
C ALA A 152 -22.31 15.72 3.98
N LEU A 153 -22.62 14.65 3.26
CA LEU A 153 -23.96 14.42 2.74
C LEU A 153 -24.99 14.23 3.86
N SER A 154 -24.59 13.62 4.99
CA SER A 154 -25.47 13.46 6.14
C SER A 154 -25.79 14.82 6.80
N ILE A 155 -24.81 15.71 6.92
CA ILE A 155 -25.02 17.08 7.39
C ILE A 155 -25.97 17.83 6.45
N GLN A 156 -25.76 17.68 5.14
CA GLN A 156 -26.60 18.34 4.13
C GLN A 156 -28.06 17.86 4.20
N VAL A 157 -28.27 16.55 4.38
CA VAL A 157 -29.63 15.99 4.61
C VAL A 157 -30.24 16.57 5.88
N MET A 158 -29.48 16.67 6.96
CA MET A 158 -29.98 17.26 8.22
C MET A 158 -30.43 18.70 8.02
N VAL A 159 -29.67 19.53 7.30
CA VAL A 159 -30.06 20.90 6.96
C VAL A 159 -31.38 20.93 6.17
N TYR A 160 -31.54 20.07 5.16
CA TYR A 160 -32.75 20.02 4.39
C TYR A 160 -33.98 19.54 5.19
N VAL A 161 -33.78 18.58 6.09
CA VAL A 161 -34.84 18.13 7.01
C VAL A 161 -35.28 19.29 7.92
N VAL A 162 -34.35 20.05 8.45
CA VAL A 162 -34.66 21.25 9.26
C VAL A 162 -35.44 22.27 8.44
N VAL A 163 -34.95 22.59 7.24
CA VAL A 163 -35.66 23.53 6.34
C VAL A 163 -37.06 23.02 6.00
N ALA A 164 -37.23 21.75 5.66
CA ALA A 164 -38.53 21.16 5.35
C ALA A 164 -39.48 21.21 6.56
N THR A 165 -39.00 21.05 7.78
CA THR A 165 -39.78 21.14 9.01
C THR A 165 -40.29 22.55 9.26
N PHE A 166 -39.51 23.58 8.91
CA PHE A 166 -39.99 24.98 8.97
C PHE A 166 -41.08 25.29 7.94
N VAL A 167 -41.11 24.58 6.82
CA VAL A 167 -42.15 24.78 5.77
C VAL A 167 -43.44 24.05 6.13
N SER A 168 -43.36 22.77 6.51
CA SER A 168 -44.49 21.98 7.05
C SER A 168 -43.92 20.76 7.80
N TRP A 169 -44.22 20.69 9.09
CA TRP A 169 -43.77 19.62 9.95
C TRP A 169 -44.51 18.30 9.67
N GLU A 170 -45.78 18.37 9.30
CA GLU A 170 -46.66 17.22 9.02
C GLU A 170 -46.11 16.39 7.86
N ILE A 171 -45.86 17.06 6.72
CA ILE A 171 -45.33 16.40 5.51
C ILE A 171 -43.90 15.90 5.75
N THR A 172 -43.10 16.63 6.52
CA THR A 172 -41.70 16.23 6.82
C THR A 172 -41.65 14.94 7.64
N ILE A 173 -42.48 14.80 8.68
CA ILE A 173 -42.57 13.56 9.47
C ILE A 173 -43.08 12.41 8.61
N PHE A 174 -44.10 12.62 7.81
CA PHE A 174 -44.64 11.60 6.90
C PHE A 174 -43.58 11.14 5.90
N GLY A 175 -42.89 12.08 5.25
CA GLY A 175 -41.81 11.78 4.31
C GLY A 175 -40.64 11.04 4.98
N PHE A 176 -40.30 11.38 6.24
CA PHE A 176 -39.26 10.69 7.00
C PHE A 176 -39.64 9.25 7.34
N LEU A 177 -40.90 9.00 7.78
CA LEU A 177 -41.38 7.65 8.09
C LEU A 177 -41.39 6.76 6.84
N ILE A 178 -41.87 7.28 5.71
CA ILE A 178 -41.82 6.54 4.45
C ILE A 178 -40.39 6.32 3.98
N GLY A 179 -39.51 7.32 4.11
CA GLY A 179 -38.09 7.19 3.81
C GLY A 179 -37.42 6.06 4.60
N LEU A 180 -37.76 5.87 5.87
CA LEU A 180 -37.30 4.74 6.70
C LEU A 180 -37.80 3.40 6.17
N ILE A 181 -39.05 3.29 5.74
CA ILE A 181 -39.61 2.06 5.17
C ILE A 181 -38.87 1.69 3.88
N VAL A 182 -38.72 2.67 2.98
CA VAL A 182 -37.95 2.49 1.73
C VAL A 182 -36.52 2.05 2.01
N MET A 183 -35.84 2.69 2.96
CA MET A 183 -34.46 2.33 3.35
C MET A 183 -34.37 0.90 3.90
N ARG A 184 -35.38 0.46 4.65
CA ARG A 184 -35.42 -0.92 5.19
C ARG A 184 -35.59 -1.96 4.07
N ILE A 185 -36.44 -1.69 3.08
CA ILE A 185 -36.65 -2.56 1.91
C ILE A 185 -35.36 -2.63 1.08
N LEU A 186 -34.77 -1.49 0.75
CA LEU A 186 -33.55 -1.41 -0.02
C LEU A 186 -32.34 -2.06 0.67
N ASN A 187 -32.30 -2.08 2.00
CA ASN A 187 -31.19 -2.65 2.77
C ASN A 187 -31.01 -4.17 2.55
N GLN A 188 -32.07 -4.90 2.18
CA GLN A 188 -31.96 -6.32 1.80
C GLN A 188 -31.22 -6.49 0.46
N LEU A 189 -31.54 -5.66 -0.53
CA LEU A 189 -30.87 -5.64 -1.84
C LEU A 189 -29.41 -5.20 -1.73
N ILE A 190 -29.12 -4.23 -0.86
CA ILE A 190 -27.77 -3.78 -0.57
C ILE A 190 -26.91 -4.93 -0.02
N ARG A 191 -27.44 -5.72 0.89
CA ARG A 191 -26.73 -6.89 1.45
C ARG A 191 -26.43 -7.94 0.37
N ALA A 192 -27.34 -8.15 -0.58
CA ALA A 192 -27.12 -9.06 -1.70
C ALA A 192 -26.00 -8.55 -2.64
N ALA A 193 -26.04 -7.27 -3.01
CA ALA A 193 -25.00 -6.64 -3.81
C ALA A 193 -23.62 -6.68 -3.15
N ARG A 194 -23.57 -6.45 -1.84
CA ARG A 194 -22.33 -6.54 -1.04
C ARG A 194 -21.72 -7.94 -1.10
N ARG A 195 -22.51 -9.00 -0.87
CA ARG A 195 -22.03 -10.39 -0.93
C ARG A 195 -21.48 -10.75 -2.32
N ALA A 196 -22.14 -10.27 -3.38
CA ALA A 196 -21.68 -10.47 -4.74
C ALA A 196 -20.33 -9.77 -4.99
N GLY A 197 -20.15 -8.53 -4.53
CA GLY A 197 -18.90 -7.78 -4.63
C GLY A 197 -17.74 -8.40 -3.81
N GLU A 198 -18.02 -8.94 -2.62
CA GLU A 198 -17.02 -9.66 -1.82
C GLU A 198 -16.53 -10.93 -2.55
N THR A 199 -17.45 -11.66 -3.19
CA THR A 199 -17.11 -12.85 -4.00
C THR A 199 -16.27 -12.49 -5.21
N GLN A 200 -16.65 -11.42 -5.93
CA GLN A 200 -15.90 -10.89 -7.08
C GLN A 200 -14.46 -10.53 -6.67
N THR A 201 -14.28 -9.83 -5.55
CA THR A 201 -12.96 -9.42 -5.05
C THR A 201 -12.07 -10.63 -4.72
N LYS A 202 -12.64 -11.69 -4.12
CA LYS A 202 -11.91 -12.93 -3.82
C LYS A 202 -11.45 -13.62 -5.10
N LEU A 203 -12.35 -13.74 -6.09
CA LEU A 203 -12.04 -14.38 -7.38
C LEU A 203 -11.01 -13.57 -8.18
N LEU A 204 -11.09 -12.25 -8.14
CA LEU A 204 -10.11 -11.39 -8.80
C LEU A 204 -8.70 -11.55 -8.19
N ARG A 205 -8.59 -11.63 -6.87
CA ARG A 205 -7.29 -11.91 -6.20
C ARG A 205 -6.72 -13.26 -6.63
N SER A 206 -7.54 -14.29 -6.65
CA SER A 206 -7.13 -15.62 -7.11
C SER A 206 -6.64 -15.58 -8.56
N LEU A 207 -7.40 -14.94 -9.46
CA LEU A 207 -7.03 -14.79 -10.85
C LEU A 207 -5.69 -14.05 -11.03
N LEU A 208 -5.48 -12.95 -10.31
CA LEU A 208 -4.23 -12.18 -10.37
C LEU A 208 -3.03 -12.99 -9.88
N SER A 209 -3.20 -13.82 -8.85
CA SER A 209 -2.14 -14.73 -8.40
C SER A 209 -1.78 -15.75 -9.49
N TYR A 210 -2.77 -16.42 -10.07
CA TYR A 210 -2.55 -17.37 -11.16
C TYR A 210 -1.91 -16.72 -12.39
N LEU A 211 -2.34 -15.52 -12.77
CA LEU A 211 -1.74 -14.78 -13.88
C LEU A 211 -0.26 -14.49 -13.63
N SER A 212 0.10 -14.07 -12.44
CA SER A 212 1.49 -13.83 -12.06
C SER A 212 2.33 -15.11 -12.21
N ASP A 213 1.83 -16.24 -11.72
CA ASP A 213 2.53 -17.53 -11.78
C ASP A 213 2.72 -18.00 -13.23
N ILE A 214 1.68 -17.85 -14.07
CA ILE A 214 1.74 -18.21 -15.49
C ILE A 214 2.73 -17.31 -16.25
N ILE A 215 2.71 -16.00 -16.01
CA ILE A 215 3.64 -15.07 -16.67
C ILE A 215 5.09 -15.38 -16.27
N ASN A 216 5.34 -15.66 -14.99
CA ASN A 216 6.67 -16.06 -14.52
C ASN A 216 7.13 -17.39 -15.12
N SER A 217 6.19 -18.29 -15.43
CA SER A 217 6.46 -19.59 -16.04
C SER A 217 6.37 -19.59 -17.58
N ALA A 218 6.15 -18.42 -18.21
CA ALA A 218 5.84 -18.34 -19.65
C ALA A 218 6.90 -18.98 -20.56
N LYS A 219 8.18 -18.80 -20.23
CA LYS A 219 9.29 -19.41 -20.98
C LYS A 219 9.22 -20.94 -20.93
N SER A 220 8.98 -21.50 -19.75
CA SER A 220 8.88 -22.96 -19.56
C SER A 220 7.64 -23.52 -20.26
N LEU A 221 6.49 -22.82 -20.15
CA LEU A 221 5.25 -23.23 -20.84
C LEU A 221 5.41 -23.22 -22.35
N LYS A 222 6.05 -22.18 -22.91
CA LYS A 222 6.36 -22.12 -24.35
C LYS A 222 7.33 -23.23 -24.79
N ALA A 223 8.39 -23.45 -24.01
CA ALA A 223 9.37 -24.49 -24.33
C ALA A 223 8.77 -25.91 -24.33
N MET A 224 7.70 -26.12 -23.56
CA MET A 224 6.97 -27.41 -23.49
C MET A 224 5.73 -27.45 -24.39
N ALA A 225 5.46 -26.44 -25.22
CA ALA A 225 4.25 -26.29 -26.04
C ALA A 225 2.94 -26.49 -25.22
N ARG A 226 2.91 -25.93 -24.00
CA ARG A 226 1.78 -26.07 -23.04
C ARG A 226 0.99 -24.80 -22.81
N GLU A 227 1.04 -23.84 -23.72
CA GLU A 227 0.32 -22.54 -23.63
C GLU A 227 -1.20 -22.75 -23.51
N ASN A 228 -1.73 -23.76 -24.18
CA ASN A 228 -3.16 -24.08 -24.17
C ASN A 228 -3.66 -24.54 -22.79
N ILE A 229 -2.82 -25.17 -21.96
CA ILE A 229 -3.19 -25.60 -20.61
C ILE A 229 -3.32 -24.36 -19.72
N ALA A 230 -2.40 -23.40 -19.85
CA ALA A 230 -2.48 -22.15 -19.14
C ALA A 230 -3.78 -21.37 -19.49
N SER A 231 -4.15 -21.35 -20.77
CA SER A 231 -5.38 -20.68 -21.23
C SER A 231 -6.65 -21.36 -20.70
N SER A 232 -6.69 -22.68 -20.57
CA SER A 232 -7.83 -23.41 -20.03
C SER A 232 -8.07 -23.12 -18.54
N ILE A 233 -7.00 -23.12 -17.74
CA ILE A 233 -7.06 -22.78 -16.29
C ILE A 233 -7.56 -21.35 -16.09
N LEU A 234 -7.02 -20.41 -16.88
CA LEU A 234 -7.46 -19.01 -16.84
C LEU A 234 -8.91 -18.84 -17.28
N SER A 235 -9.36 -19.62 -18.28
CA SER A 235 -10.74 -19.59 -18.77
C SER A 235 -11.74 -19.91 -17.64
N ASP A 236 -11.48 -20.94 -16.84
CA ASP A 236 -12.38 -21.35 -15.76
C ASP A 236 -12.42 -20.31 -14.63
N GLN A 237 -11.28 -19.75 -14.25
CA GLN A 237 -11.20 -18.65 -13.29
C GLN A 237 -11.93 -17.40 -13.81
N THR A 238 -11.73 -17.07 -15.09
CA THR A 238 -12.37 -15.92 -15.74
C THR A 238 -13.89 -16.10 -15.83
N LYS A 239 -14.39 -17.30 -16.16
CA LYS A 239 -15.83 -17.61 -16.16
C LYS A 239 -16.43 -17.51 -14.75
N GLY A 240 -15.68 -17.90 -13.71
CA GLY A 240 -16.08 -17.70 -12.33
C GLY A 240 -16.24 -16.23 -11.97
N LEU A 241 -15.25 -15.42 -12.34
CA LEU A 241 -15.26 -13.98 -12.16
C LEU A 241 -16.38 -13.30 -12.96
N GLU A 242 -16.59 -13.69 -14.22
CA GLU A 242 -17.69 -13.18 -15.06
C GLU A 242 -19.05 -13.42 -14.40
N ARG A 243 -19.32 -14.62 -13.90
CA ARG A 243 -20.58 -14.93 -13.20
C ARG A 243 -20.77 -14.09 -11.92
N ALA A 244 -19.69 -13.87 -11.18
CA ALA A 244 -19.72 -13.03 -9.98
C ALA A 244 -19.96 -11.56 -10.34
N THR A 245 -19.29 -11.05 -11.38
CA THR A 245 -19.46 -9.69 -11.89
C THR A 245 -20.88 -9.47 -12.43
N ARG A 246 -21.43 -10.42 -13.20
CA ARG A 246 -22.83 -10.35 -13.67
C ARG A 246 -23.81 -10.25 -12.50
N ARG A 247 -23.62 -11.04 -11.44
CA ARG A 247 -24.50 -10.98 -10.24
C ARG A 247 -24.38 -9.64 -9.53
N GLU A 248 -23.15 -9.11 -9.41
CA GLU A 248 -22.92 -7.79 -8.80
C GLU A 248 -23.61 -6.70 -9.60
N VAL A 249 -23.41 -6.67 -10.93
CA VAL A 249 -24.02 -5.69 -11.84
C VAL A 249 -25.54 -5.78 -11.78
N ILE A 250 -26.12 -6.97 -11.93
CA ILE A 250 -27.58 -7.16 -11.86
C ILE A 250 -28.13 -6.68 -10.51
N SER A 251 -27.48 -7.02 -9.41
CA SER A 251 -27.92 -6.60 -8.08
C SER A 251 -27.85 -5.07 -7.91
N ARG A 252 -26.83 -4.43 -8.48
CA ARG A 252 -26.66 -2.97 -8.45
C ARG A 252 -27.69 -2.28 -9.33
N GLU A 253 -27.85 -2.73 -10.57
CA GLU A 253 -28.80 -2.14 -11.52
C GLU A 253 -30.26 -2.36 -11.09
N ALA A 254 -30.60 -3.53 -10.56
CA ALA A 254 -31.92 -3.80 -9.99
C ALA A 254 -32.24 -2.85 -8.82
N LEU A 255 -31.23 -2.54 -7.99
CA LEU A 255 -31.39 -1.60 -6.90
C LEU A 255 -31.68 -0.19 -7.42
N MET A 256 -30.98 0.26 -8.47
CA MET A 256 -31.23 1.55 -9.12
C MET A 256 -32.60 1.59 -9.82
N ALA A 257 -32.93 0.55 -10.55
CA ALA A 257 -34.21 0.46 -11.27
C ALA A 257 -35.44 0.45 -10.35
N LEU A 258 -35.34 -0.12 -9.14
CA LEU A 258 -36.43 -0.13 -8.16
C LEU A 258 -36.55 1.20 -7.41
N GLN A 259 -35.48 2.00 -7.32
CA GLN A 259 -35.53 3.28 -6.62
C GLN A 259 -36.47 4.29 -7.30
N GLU A 260 -36.42 4.44 -8.62
CA GLU A 260 -37.21 5.44 -9.35
C GLU A 260 -38.72 5.21 -9.20
N PRO A 261 -39.29 4.00 -9.41
CA PRO A 261 -40.73 3.76 -9.21
C PRO A 261 -41.17 3.96 -7.75
N MET A 262 -40.31 3.55 -6.78
CA MET A 262 -40.63 3.77 -5.37
C MET A 262 -40.68 5.25 -5.02
N LEU A 263 -39.75 6.06 -5.54
CA LEU A 263 -39.73 7.50 -5.36
C LEU A 263 -40.94 8.18 -6.04
N ALA A 264 -41.27 7.78 -7.27
CA ALA A 264 -42.42 8.28 -7.99
C ALA A 264 -43.73 7.97 -7.24
N GLY A 265 -43.88 6.75 -6.74
CA GLY A 265 -45.03 6.35 -5.92
C GLY A 265 -45.15 7.15 -4.63
N LEU A 266 -44.00 7.36 -3.94
CA LEU A 266 -43.96 8.16 -2.71
C LEU A 266 -44.31 9.62 -2.98
N MET A 267 -43.78 10.22 -4.06
CA MET A 267 -44.09 11.57 -4.48
C MET A 267 -45.55 11.72 -4.84
N ALA A 268 -46.14 10.81 -5.62
CA ALA A 268 -47.56 10.83 -6.01
C ALA A 268 -48.45 10.72 -4.77
N THR A 269 -48.15 9.80 -3.85
CA THR A 269 -48.89 9.63 -2.60
C THR A 269 -48.79 10.87 -1.70
N GLY A 270 -47.58 11.41 -1.54
CA GLY A 270 -47.34 12.62 -0.75
C GLY A 270 -48.07 13.86 -1.33
N LEU A 271 -48.05 14.01 -2.66
CA LEU A 271 -48.76 15.08 -3.36
C LEU A 271 -50.26 14.97 -3.17
N TYR A 272 -50.83 13.76 -3.32
CA TYR A 272 -52.25 13.48 -3.10
C TYR A 272 -52.68 13.83 -1.66
N LEU A 273 -51.94 13.38 -0.66
CA LEU A 273 -52.21 13.68 0.75
C LEU A 273 -52.14 15.19 1.04
N ALA A 274 -51.11 15.86 0.53
CA ALA A 274 -50.90 17.28 0.75
C ALA A 274 -51.98 18.17 0.13
N LEU A 275 -52.38 17.88 -1.10
CA LEU A 275 -53.37 18.71 -1.85
C LEU A 275 -54.81 18.38 -1.48
N ILE A 276 -55.15 17.09 -1.35
CA ILE A 276 -56.54 16.66 -1.20
C ILE A 276 -56.96 16.46 0.25
N ILE A 277 -56.09 15.94 1.11
CA ILE A 277 -56.43 15.65 2.51
C ILE A 277 -56.09 16.81 3.43
N TRP A 278 -54.89 17.40 3.26
CA TRP A 278 -54.43 18.50 4.13
C TRP A 278 -54.72 19.90 3.56
N HIS A 279 -55.20 20.02 2.33
CA HIS A 279 -55.55 21.29 1.66
C HIS A 279 -54.46 22.35 1.74
N LEU A 280 -53.21 21.94 1.60
CA LEU A 280 -52.05 22.84 1.71
C LEU A 280 -51.91 23.73 0.47
N PRO A 281 -51.40 24.97 0.61
CA PRO A 281 -51.12 25.85 -0.53
C PRO A 281 -50.16 25.20 -1.53
N LEU A 282 -50.49 25.31 -2.83
CA LEU A 282 -49.70 24.68 -3.90
C LEU A 282 -48.22 25.07 -3.87
N ALA A 283 -47.92 26.33 -3.52
CA ALA A 283 -46.55 26.83 -3.39
C ALA A 283 -45.73 26.03 -2.34
N SER A 284 -46.33 25.78 -1.15
CA SER A 284 -45.69 25.00 -0.08
C SER A 284 -45.46 23.54 -0.50
N VAL A 285 -46.46 22.96 -1.18
CA VAL A 285 -46.40 21.59 -1.68
C VAL A 285 -45.28 21.43 -2.74
N MET A 286 -45.13 22.39 -3.65
CA MET A 286 -44.05 22.37 -4.66
C MET A 286 -42.67 22.44 -4.03
N VAL A 287 -42.47 23.31 -3.02
CA VAL A 287 -41.17 23.44 -2.33
C VAL A 287 -40.83 22.18 -1.53
N ILE A 288 -41.83 21.62 -0.83
CA ILE A 288 -41.61 20.37 -0.07
C ILE A 288 -41.31 19.21 -1.01
N ALA A 289 -42.04 19.11 -2.15
CA ALA A 289 -41.76 18.12 -3.18
C ALA A 289 -40.31 18.22 -3.69
N PHE A 290 -39.86 19.43 -3.98
CA PHE A 290 -38.49 19.69 -4.37
C PHE A 290 -37.47 19.29 -3.29
N LEU A 291 -37.70 19.67 -2.02
CA LEU A 291 -36.86 19.30 -0.88
C LEU A 291 -36.80 17.78 -0.68
N LEU A 292 -37.95 17.09 -0.79
CA LEU A 292 -38.01 15.63 -0.70
C LEU A 292 -37.19 14.95 -1.81
N ILE A 293 -37.33 15.38 -3.06
CA ILE A 293 -36.51 14.87 -4.17
C ILE A 293 -35.03 15.06 -3.86
N ARG A 294 -34.67 16.21 -3.33
CA ARG A 294 -33.28 16.53 -2.99
C ARG A 294 -32.74 15.66 -1.86
N ILE A 295 -33.50 15.48 -0.77
CA ILE A 295 -33.16 14.58 0.35
C ILE A 295 -32.98 13.16 -0.15
N LEU A 296 -33.88 12.64 -0.96
CA LEU A 296 -33.79 11.28 -1.51
C LEU A 296 -32.57 11.09 -2.42
N THR A 297 -32.27 12.09 -3.25
CA THR A 297 -31.04 12.09 -4.08
C THR A 297 -29.79 12.04 -3.22
N LEU A 298 -29.76 12.78 -2.11
CA LEU A 298 -28.63 12.78 -1.17
C LEU A 298 -28.53 11.47 -0.41
N LEU A 299 -29.63 10.88 0.04
CA LEU A 299 -29.66 9.57 0.68
C LEU A 299 -29.06 8.48 -0.23
N ASN A 300 -29.40 8.51 -1.53
CA ASN A 300 -28.81 7.61 -2.53
C ASN A 300 -27.28 7.82 -2.67
N LYS A 301 -26.83 9.08 -2.64
CA LYS A 301 -25.40 9.40 -2.65
C LYS A 301 -24.72 8.91 -1.37
N ILE A 302 -25.31 9.13 -0.20
CA ILE A 302 -24.81 8.63 1.08
C ILE A 302 -24.65 7.12 1.03
N GLN A 303 -25.68 6.41 0.56
CA GLN A 303 -25.64 4.96 0.45
C GLN A 303 -24.50 4.46 -0.42
N ARG A 304 -24.29 5.05 -1.61
CA ARG A 304 -23.19 4.70 -2.51
C ARG A 304 -21.82 4.97 -1.88
N ARG A 305 -21.66 6.13 -1.23
CA ARG A 305 -20.42 6.48 -0.53
C ARG A 305 -20.17 5.58 0.69
N TYR A 306 -21.21 5.22 1.42
CA TYR A 306 -21.11 4.28 2.53
C TYR A 306 -20.73 2.86 2.08
N GLN A 307 -21.24 2.38 0.96
CA GLN A 307 -20.80 1.11 0.36
C GLN A 307 -19.32 1.17 -0.02
N GLY A 308 -18.88 2.26 -0.68
CA GLY A 308 -17.46 2.50 -0.98
C GLY A 308 -16.60 2.45 0.30
N LEU A 309 -17.03 3.15 1.36
CA LEU A 309 -16.33 3.13 2.65
C LEU A 309 -16.16 1.72 3.21
N ILE A 310 -17.21 0.91 3.23
CA ILE A 310 -17.16 -0.48 3.74
C ILE A 310 -16.24 -1.36 2.89
N THR A 311 -16.27 -1.19 1.56
CA THR A 311 -15.39 -1.94 0.66
C THR A 311 -13.92 -1.60 0.90
N GLN A 312 -13.62 -0.33 1.15
CA GLN A 312 -12.26 0.11 1.44
C GLN A 312 -11.81 -0.16 2.89
N GLU A 313 -12.75 -0.32 3.82
CA GLU A 313 -12.47 -0.65 5.22
C GLU A 313 -11.65 -1.93 5.36
N SER A 314 -11.94 -2.94 4.55
CA SER A 314 -11.20 -4.21 4.56
C SER A 314 -9.73 -4.02 4.18
N ALA A 315 -9.43 -3.17 3.20
CA ALA A 315 -8.07 -2.86 2.80
C ALA A 315 -7.29 -2.13 3.91
N TYR A 316 -7.94 -1.19 4.61
CA TYR A 316 -7.34 -0.49 5.74
C TYR A 316 -6.94 -1.45 6.87
N TRP A 317 -7.84 -2.34 7.29
CA TRP A 317 -7.55 -3.28 8.38
C TRP A 317 -6.53 -4.34 7.97
N SER A 318 -6.55 -4.82 6.71
CA SER A 318 -5.54 -5.71 6.16
C SER A 318 -4.14 -5.06 6.24
N LEU A 319 -4.03 -3.83 5.77
CA LEU A 319 -2.79 -3.07 5.78
C LEU A 319 -2.28 -2.79 7.20
N ARG A 320 -3.17 -2.37 8.11
CA ARG A 320 -2.81 -2.15 9.53
C ARG A 320 -2.34 -3.42 10.19
N LYS A 321 -3.00 -4.56 9.94
CA LYS A 321 -2.55 -5.85 10.44
C LYS A 321 -1.17 -6.21 9.91
N ALA A 322 -0.90 -5.98 8.61
CA ALA A 322 0.42 -6.22 8.03
C ALA A 322 1.50 -5.34 8.69
N ILE A 323 1.22 -4.05 8.91
CA ILE A 323 2.12 -3.13 9.61
C ILE A 323 2.35 -3.59 11.05
N GLU A 324 1.30 -3.94 11.78
CA GLU A 324 1.40 -4.36 13.19
C GLU A 324 2.16 -5.68 13.34
N THR A 325 1.89 -6.67 12.47
CA THR A 325 2.63 -7.94 12.51
C THR A 325 4.10 -7.74 12.16
N ALA A 326 4.42 -6.87 11.20
CA ALA A 326 5.80 -6.52 10.87
C ALA A 326 6.49 -5.79 12.06
N LYS A 327 5.79 -4.87 12.74
CA LYS A 327 6.30 -4.17 13.93
C LYS A 327 6.53 -5.11 15.12
N ILE A 328 5.68 -6.13 15.31
CA ILE A 328 5.89 -7.16 16.34
C ILE A 328 7.12 -8.02 16.00
N ALA A 329 7.35 -8.25 14.71
CA ALA A 329 8.50 -9.01 14.21
C ALA A 329 9.78 -8.15 14.06
N VAL A 330 9.84 -6.95 14.60
CA VAL A 330 11.04 -6.08 14.55
C VAL A 330 12.25 -6.83 15.05
N GLU A 331 13.36 -6.65 14.35
CA GLU A 331 14.67 -7.19 14.75
C GLU A 331 15.13 -6.56 16.07
N LYS A 332 15.42 -7.40 17.05
CA LYS A 332 15.92 -6.93 18.36
C LYS A 332 17.40 -6.55 18.22
N ASN A 333 17.66 -5.28 18.13
CA ASN A 333 19.02 -4.75 18.17
C ASN A 333 19.32 -4.24 19.59
N THR A 334 19.68 -5.15 20.48
CA THR A 334 19.98 -4.82 21.90
C THR A 334 21.44 -4.46 22.13
N GLY A 335 22.32 -4.80 21.20
CA GLY A 335 23.75 -4.55 21.29
C GLY A 335 24.10 -3.08 21.06
N THR A 336 25.05 -2.58 21.83
CA THR A 336 25.52 -1.18 21.78
C THR A 336 27.00 -1.04 21.44
N LYS A 337 27.75 -2.13 21.56
CA LYS A 337 29.19 -2.14 21.28
C LYS A 337 29.49 -1.93 19.79
N HIS A 338 30.60 -1.30 19.48
CA HIS A 338 31.07 -1.01 18.13
C HIS A 338 32.49 -1.54 17.94
N LEU A 339 32.74 -2.08 16.77
CA LEU A 339 34.05 -2.51 16.35
C LEU A 339 34.59 -1.58 15.26
N ILE A 340 35.88 -1.37 15.25
CA ILE A 340 36.60 -0.60 14.23
C ILE A 340 37.45 -1.55 13.38
N THR A 341 37.93 -2.64 13.95
CA THR A 341 38.73 -3.68 13.29
C THR A 341 38.12 -5.05 13.54
N ILE A 342 38.47 -6.00 12.69
CA ILE A 342 38.17 -7.41 12.89
C ILE A 342 39.52 -8.13 12.97
N ASP A 343 39.84 -8.61 14.16
CA ASP A 343 41.12 -9.31 14.44
C ASP A 343 40.89 -10.80 14.71
N LYS A 344 39.66 -11.19 15.10
CA LYS A 344 39.29 -12.58 15.36
C LYS A 344 37.78 -12.78 15.10
N ILE A 345 37.43 -13.90 14.50
CA ILE A 345 36.05 -14.36 14.31
C ILE A 345 35.98 -15.80 14.82
N SER A 346 35.14 -16.08 15.81
CA SER A 346 35.03 -17.42 16.39
C SER A 346 33.61 -17.86 16.62
N LEU A 347 33.35 -19.12 16.36
CA LEU A 347 32.07 -19.80 16.61
C LEU A 347 32.29 -20.75 17.82
N HIS A 348 31.46 -20.62 18.83
CA HIS A 348 31.52 -21.44 20.03
C HIS A 348 30.18 -22.15 20.27
N ASN A 349 30.21 -23.48 20.17
CA ASN A 349 29.10 -24.39 20.49
C ASN A 349 27.76 -23.98 19.85
N ILE A 350 27.78 -23.58 18.57
CA ILE A 350 26.57 -23.11 17.85
C ILE A 350 25.63 -24.27 17.55
N TYR A 351 24.39 -24.12 18.01
CA TYR A 351 23.25 -24.97 17.64
C TYR A 351 22.19 -24.12 16.95
N PHE A 352 21.67 -24.61 15.84
CA PHE A 352 20.60 -23.91 15.11
C PHE A 352 19.76 -24.88 14.29
N SER A 353 18.43 -24.68 14.27
CA SER A 353 17.45 -25.48 13.51
C SER A 353 16.41 -24.61 12.81
N TYR A 354 15.95 -25.05 11.64
CA TYR A 354 14.73 -24.54 11.01
C TYR A 354 13.58 -25.49 11.36
N GLY A 355 12.77 -25.16 12.35
CA GLY A 355 11.74 -26.03 12.87
C GLY A 355 12.31 -27.36 13.38
N THR A 356 11.99 -28.47 12.72
CA THR A 356 12.54 -29.80 13.10
C THR A 356 13.87 -30.14 12.44
N LYS A 357 14.29 -29.37 11.43
CA LYS A 357 15.52 -29.66 10.67
C LYS A 357 16.71 -29.01 11.35
N LYS A 358 17.57 -29.80 11.96
CA LYS A 358 18.85 -29.36 12.54
C LYS A 358 19.83 -28.96 11.45
N ILE A 359 20.40 -27.77 11.57
CA ILE A 359 21.38 -27.20 10.60
C ILE A 359 22.77 -27.19 11.20
N PHE A 360 22.95 -26.65 12.43
CA PHE A 360 24.21 -26.67 13.13
C PHE A 360 24.07 -27.46 14.43
N GLN A 361 25.09 -28.26 14.73
CA GLN A 361 25.14 -29.12 15.92
C GLN A 361 26.54 -29.05 16.49
N ASP A 362 26.72 -28.32 17.58
CA ASP A 362 28.02 -28.11 18.23
C ASP A 362 29.08 -27.59 17.23
N LEU A 363 28.67 -26.51 16.49
CA LEU A 363 29.58 -25.92 15.51
C LEU A 363 30.60 -25.03 16.22
N ASN A 364 31.86 -25.41 16.14
CA ASN A 364 33.02 -24.71 16.71
C ASN A 364 34.04 -24.46 15.61
N PHE A 365 34.48 -23.20 15.45
CA PHE A 365 35.52 -22.88 14.49
C PHE A 365 36.08 -21.46 14.69
N ASP A 366 37.41 -21.27 14.56
CA ASP A 366 38.09 -19.98 14.54
C ASP A 366 38.49 -19.62 13.11
N PHE A 367 37.96 -18.52 12.59
CA PHE A 367 38.29 -18.04 11.25
C PHE A 367 39.52 -17.15 11.25
N SER A 368 40.45 -17.43 10.35
CA SER A 368 41.59 -16.56 10.09
C SER A 368 41.12 -15.26 9.43
N VAL A 369 41.53 -14.13 9.97
CA VAL A 369 41.27 -12.81 9.38
C VAL A 369 42.27 -12.51 8.25
N LYS A 370 41.90 -11.55 7.36
CA LYS A 370 42.69 -11.18 6.17
C LYS A 370 43.12 -12.42 5.38
N SER A 371 42.19 -13.29 5.14
CA SER A 371 42.37 -14.56 4.44
C SER A 371 41.17 -14.87 3.54
N PHE A 372 41.40 -15.74 2.56
CA PHE A 372 40.39 -16.28 1.69
C PHE A 372 39.97 -17.66 2.18
N THR A 373 38.80 -17.76 2.77
CA THR A 373 38.20 -19.01 3.26
C THR A 373 37.07 -19.46 2.36
N VAL A 374 37.11 -20.70 1.90
CA VAL A 374 36.01 -21.31 1.15
C VAL A 374 35.35 -22.40 1.99
N ILE A 375 34.01 -22.33 2.09
CA ILE A 375 33.17 -23.31 2.78
C ILE A 375 32.43 -24.12 1.71
N SER A 376 32.84 -25.36 1.56
CA SER A 376 32.18 -26.33 0.65
C SER A 376 31.19 -27.23 1.41
N GLY A 377 30.41 -28.01 0.68
CA GLY A 377 29.48 -28.96 1.26
C GLY A 377 28.27 -29.19 0.33
N ALA A 378 27.49 -30.22 0.60
CA ALA A 378 26.31 -30.56 -0.18
C ALA A 378 25.28 -29.42 -0.25
N SER A 379 24.42 -29.41 -1.28
CA SER A 379 23.32 -28.45 -1.35
C SER A 379 22.37 -28.64 -0.15
N GLY A 380 21.95 -27.52 0.48
CA GLY A 380 21.02 -27.55 1.61
C GLY A 380 21.63 -27.99 2.95
N VAL A 381 22.98 -28.10 3.07
CA VAL A 381 23.66 -28.46 4.32
C VAL A 381 23.75 -27.30 5.32
N GLY A 382 23.48 -26.05 4.89
CA GLY A 382 23.50 -24.88 5.76
C GLY A 382 24.58 -23.84 5.44
N LYS A 383 25.22 -23.87 4.27
CA LYS A 383 26.25 -22.89 3.88
C LYS A 383 25.73 -21.45 3.91
N SER A 384 24.60 -21.19 3.23
CA SER A 384 23.97 -19.86 3.26
C SER A 384 23.49 -19.48 4.66
N SER A 385 23.00 -20.44 5.46
CA SER A 385 22.63 -20.19 6.86
C SER A 385 23.83 -19.79 7.71
N LEU A 386 25.04 -20.28 7.40
CA LEU A 386 26.24 -19.83 8.08
C LEU A 386 26.60 -18.38 7.72
N LEU A 387 26.43 -17.98 6.46
CA LEU A 387 26.57 -16.58 6.06
C LEU A 387 25.50 -15.70 6.71
N ASP A 388 24.25 -16.18 6.82
CA ASP A 388 23.17 -15.50 7.53
C ASP A 388 23.48 -15.31 9.02
N LEU A 389 24.14 -16.27 9.66
CA LEU A 389 24.61 -16.16 11.03
C LEU A 389 25.64 -15.04 11.19
N PHE A 390 26.60 -14.91 10.28
CA PHE A 390 27.58 -13.80 10.28
C PHE A 390 26.90 -12.44 10.09
N CYS A 391 25.86 -12.37 9.28
CA CYS A 391 25.07 -11.15 9.11
C CYS A 391 24.14 -10.85 10.31
N GLY A 392 23.99 -11.77 11.26
CA GLY A 392 23.02 -11.68 12.35
C GLY A 392 21.56 -11.74 11.86
N PHE A 393 21.27 -12.38 10.70
CA PHE A 393 19.93 -12.64 10.21
C PHE A 393 19.25 -13.80 10.93
N ILE A 394 20.06 -14.72 11.47
CA ILE A 394 19.61 -15.81 12.33
C ILE A 394 20.32 -15.73 13.67
N GLU A 395 19.60 -16.08 14.73
CA GLU A 395 20.12 -16.20 16.09
C GLU A 395 20.28 -17.68 16.41
N PRO A 396 21.43 -18.15 16.95
CA PRO A 396 21.60 -19.53 17.37
C PRO A 396 20.67 -19.86 18.55
N GLU A 397 20.24 -21.12 18.65
CA GLU A 397 19.48 -21.63 19.80
C GLU A 397 20.34 -21.69 21.06
N SER A 398 21.63 -22.00 20.87
CA SER A 398 22.67 -21.95 21.90
C SER A 398 24.04 -21.75 21.27
N GLY A 399 25.00 -21.32 22.04
CA GLY A 399 26.34 -20.95 21.59
C GLY A 399 26.40 -19.48 21.13
N GLU A 400 27.58 -19.04 20.72
CA GLU A 400 27.87 -17.64 20.43
C GLU A 400 28.80 -17.49 19.22
N LEU A 401 28.49 -16.52 18.36
CA LEU A 401 29.42 -15.96 17.37
C LEU A 401 30.12 -14.76 18.01
N ASN A 402 31.43 -14.83 18.16
CA ASN A 402 32.25 -13.78 18.75
C ASN A 402 33.13 -13.11 17.69
N ILE A 403 33.18 -11.78 17.76
CA ILE A 403 34.04 -10.93 16.95
C ILE A 403 34.96 -10.17 17.93
N ASN A 404 36.27 -10.39 17.83
CA ASN A 404 37.25 -9.86 18.81
C ASN A 404 36.84 -10.19 20.25
N ASP A 405 36.44 -11.43 20.50
CA ASP A 405 35.94 -11.96 21.78
C ASP A 405 34.72 -11.23 22.35
N VAL A 406 33.99 -10.44 21.51
CA VAL A 406 32.72 -9.81 21.84
C VAL A 406 31.59 -10.58 21.16
N PRO A 407 30.59 -11.07 21.91
CA PRO A 407 29.42 -11.72 21.29
C PRO A 407 28.67 -10.82 20.31
N LEU A 408 28.24 -11.38 19.18
CA LEU A 408 27.47 -10.62 18.17
C LEU A 408 26.19 -9.99 18.76
N SER A 409 25.59 -10.62 19.75
CA SER A 409 24.40 -10.12 20.46
C SER A 409 24.64 -8.80 21.22
N GLU A 410 25.89 -8.51 21.59
CA GLU A 410 26.28 -7.27 22.24
C GLU A 410 26.69 -6.16 21.26
N LEU A 411 26.90 -6.50 19.98
CA LEU A 411 27.25 -5.55 18.94
C LEU A 411 25.99 -4.86 18.38
N SER A 412 26.13 -3.57 18.03
CA SER A 412 25.12 -2.87 17.24
C SER A 412 25.06 -3.51 15.84
N LEU A 413 24.01 -4.29 15.55
CA LEU A 413 23.84 -5.01 14.28
C LEU A 413 23.91 -4.08 13.06
N HIS A 414 23.36 -2.86 13.16
CA HIS A 414 23.44 -1.88 12.08
C HIS A 414 24.90 -1.49 11.76
N LYS A 415 25.70 -1.24 12.78
CA LYS A 415 27.12 -0.89 12.60
C LYS A 415 27.95 -2.09 12.19
N TRP A 416 27.64 -3.27 12.74
CA TRP A 416 28.28 -4.52 12.34
C TRP A 416 28.07 -4.81 10.86
N ARG A 417 26.82 -4.74 10.38
CA ARG A 417 26.51 -4.92 8.95
C ARG A 417 27.14 -3.85 8.06
N GLY A 418 27.39 -2.67 8.58
CA GLY A 418 28.15 -1.63 7.87
C GLY A 418 29.62 -2.01 7.60
N LEU A 419 30.17 -2.99 8.34
CA LEU A 419 31.52 -3.53 8.12
C LEU A 419 31.51 -4.77 7.22
N ILE A 420 30.34 -5.25 6.79
CA ILE A 420 30.17 -6.43 5.95
C ILE A 420 29.83 -6.02 4.52
N GLY A 421 30.54 -6.57 3.54
CA GLY A 421 30.11 -6.65 2.16
C GLY A 421 29.41 -8.01 1.93
N TYR A 422 28.21 -8.00 1.41
CA TYR A 422 27.45 -9.24 1.15
C TYR A 422 27.08 -9.37 -0.32
N VAL A 423 27.37 -10.53 -0.91
CA VAL A 423 27.00 -10.90 -2.28
C VAL A 423 26.15 -12.15 -2.23
N SER A 424 24.88 -12.02 -2.56
CA SER A 424 23.92 -13.13 -2.58
C SER A 424 24.10 -14.03 -3.81
N GLN A 425 23.56 -15.23 -3.73
CA GLN A 425 23.51 -16.18 -4.85
C GLN A 425 22.71 -15.62 -6.05
N GLU A 426 21.65 -14.85 -5.78
CA GLU A 426 20.85 -14.20 -6.84
C GLU A 426 21.55 -12.94 -7.34
N THR A 427 21.89 -12.92 -8.64
CA THR A 427 22.59 -11.81 -9.31
C THR A 427 21.61 -10.73 -9.77
N THR A 428 20.87 -10.12 -8.83
CA THR A 428 19.84 -9.12 -9.16
C THR A 428 20.40 -7.69 -9.04
N LEU A 429 20.36 -6.96 -10.15
CA LEU A 429 20.64 -5.52 -10.19
C LEU A 429 19.31 -4.74 -10.25
N LEU A 430 19.29 -3.56 -9.65
CA LEU A 430 18.17 -2.63 -9.75
C LEU A 430 18.12 -2.05 -11.17
N HIS A 431 16.92 -1.79 -11.70
CA HIS A 431 16.74 -1.12 -13.00
C HIS A 431 17.15 0.35 -12.90
N ASP A 432 18.45 0.58 -12.84
CA ASP A 432 19.07 1.91 -12.67
C ASP A 432 20.45 1.90 -13.33
N THR A 433 21.22 2.97 -13.17
CA THR A 433 22.61 3.05 -13.68
C THR A 433 23.55 2.11 -12.91
N ILE A 434 24.71 1.81 -13.49
CA ILE A 434 25.79 1.07 -12.80
C ILE A 434 26.19 1.84 -11.53
N LEU A 435 26.34 3.17 -11.62
CA LEU A 435 26.70 4.03 -10.50
C LEU A 435 25.72 3.84 -9.32
N ASN A 436 24.42 3.99 -9.57
CA ASN A 436 23.40 3.84 -8.55
C ASN A 436 23.33 2.42 -8.00
N ASN A 437 23.60 1.41 -8.83
CA ASN A 437 23.69 0.03 -8.40
C ASN A 437 24.88 -0.23 -7.47
N VAL A 438 26.01 0.38 -7.70
CA VAL A 438 27.19 0.23 -6.83
C VAL A 438 27.00 0.97 -5.51
N LEU A 439 26.45 2.19 -5.54
CA LEU A 439 26.28 3.02 -4.34
C LEU A 439 25.03 2.70 -3.53
N ILE A 440 23.99 2.10 -4.15
CA ILE A 440 22.63 1.84 -3.57
C ILE A 440 22.10 3.07 -2.81
N GLY A 441 22.30 4.27 -3.35
CA GLY A 441 21.79 5.50 -2.76
C GLY A 441 22.38 5.88 -1.40
N ALA A 442 23.54 5.34 -1.03
CA ALA A 442 24.25 5.69 0.20
C ALA A 442 24.73 7.15 0.11
N PRO A 443 24.18 8.08 0.93
CA PRO A 443 24.40 9.52 0.74
C PRO A 443 25.84 9.96 1.06
N HIS A 444 26.60 9.13 1.76
CA HIS A 444 28.00 9.39 2.15
C HIS A 444 29.00 8.88 1.10
N LEU A 445 28.56 8.04 0.15
CA LEU A 445 29.42 7.50 -0.90
C LEU A 445 29.35 8.38 -2.16
N THR A 446 30.50 8.53 -2.80
CA THR A 446 30.70 9.38 -3.98
C THR A 446 30.97 8.56 -5.24
N ARG A 447 30.96 9.24 -6.39
CA ARG A 447 31.38 8.64 -7.66
C ARG A 447 32.80 8.05 -7.61
N ILE A 448 33.69 8.66 -6.82
CA ILE A 448 35.07 8.18 -6.63
C ILE A 448 35.08 6.84 -5.89
N ASP A 449 34.21 6.68 -4.89
CA ASP A 449 34.08 5.41 -4.17
C ASP A 449 33.51 4.30 -5.06
N ALA A 450 32.57 4.64 -5.96
CA ALA A 450 32.04 3.70 -6.95
C ALA A 450 33.14 3.27 -7.93
N GLU A 451 33.94 4.20 -8.46
CA GLU A 451 35.07 3.88 -9.34
C GLU A 451 36.10 3.01 -8.63
N TYR A 452 36.48 3.36 -7.41
CA TYR A 452 37.37 2.55 -6.59
C TYR A 452 36.83 1.12 -6.44
N ALA A 453 35.56 0.97 -6.07
CA ALA A 453 34.94 -0.34 -5.88
C ALA A 453 34.88 -1.15 -7.20
N LEU A 454 34.58 -0.52 -8.32
CA LEU A 454 34.59 -1.17 -9.64
C LEU A 454 36.00 -1.63 -10.05
N ARG A 455 37.04 -0.85 -9.73
CA ARG A 455 38.44 -1.25 -9.96
C ARG A 455 38.80 -2.46 -9.09
N GLN A 456 38.49 -2.43 -7.80
CA GLN A 456 38.72 -3.53 -6.88
C GLN A 456 37.98 -4.82 -7.26
N ALA A 457 36.78 -4.70 -7.83
CA ALA A 457 35.99 -5.84 -8.29
C ALA A 457 36.38 -6.34 -9.71
N GLY A 458 37.38 -5.76 -10.35
CA GLY A 458 37.79 -6.10 -11.72
C GLY A 458 36.70 -5.76 -12.76
N ALA A 459 35.83 -4.79 -12.46
CA ALA A 459 34.74 -4.37 -13.34
C ALA A 459 35.06 -3.10 -14.13
N TRP A 460 36.06 -2.33 -13.75
CA TRP A 460 36.33 -1.02 -14.32
C TRP A 460 36.63 -1.04 -15.82
N GLU A 461 37.38 -2.02 -16.28
CA GLU A 461 37.80 -2.13 -17.68
C GLU A 461 36.58 -2.17 -18.61
N PHE A 462 35.62 -3.06 -18.36
CA PHE A 462 34.44 -3.14 -19.22
C PHE A 462 33.49 -1.95 -18.98
N VAL A 463 33.38 -1.42 -17.74
CA VAL A 463 32.49 -0.27 -17.46
C VAL A 463 33.00 0.99 -18.12
N SER A 464 34.31 1.25 -18.08
CA SER A 464 34.90 2.43 -18.72
C SER A 464 34.85 2.39 -20.26
N ALA A 465 34.77 1.20 -20.84
CA ALA A 465 34.61 1.01 -22.28
C ALA A 465 33.16 1.22 -22.78
N LEU A 466 32.17 1.32 -21.88
CA LEU A 466 30.78 1.62 -22.26
C LEU A 466 30.62 3.09 -22.68
N PRO A 467 29.77 3.40 -23.67
CA PRO A 467 29.57 4.78 -24.15
C PRO A 467 29.19 5.79 -23.05
N ALA A 468 28.40 5.38 -22.07
CA ALA A 468 27.99 6.20 -20.93
C ALA A 468 28.75 5.84 -19.62
N GLY A 469 29.74 4.94 -19.67
CA GLY A 469 30.52 4.53 -18.51
C GLY A 469 29.62 4.06 -17.36
N MET A 470 29.84 4.58 -16.16
CA MET A 470 29.03 4.26 -14.97
C MET A 470 27.57 4.71 -15.04
N GLU A 471 27.23 5.66 -15.92
CA GLU A 471 25.83 6.11 -16.12
C GLU A 471 25.04 5.17 -17.04
N THR A 472 25.63 4.09 -17.51
CA THR A 472 24.93 3.08 -18.32
C THR A 472 23.85 2.39 -17.49
N LEU A 473 22.61 2.36 -18.04
CA LEU A 473 21.49 1.62 -17.45
C LEU A 473 21.74 0.11 -17.53
N VAL A 474 21.48 -0.61 -16.44
CA VAL A 474 21.73 -2.07 -16.42
C VAL A 474 20.61 -2.91 -17.04
N GLY A 475 19.45 -2.29 -17.34
CA GLY A 475 18.27 -3.00 -17.84
C GLY A 475 17.52 -3.73 -16.74
N GLU A 476 16.43 -4.42 -17.13
CA GLU A 476 15.64 -5.20 -16.19
C GLU A 476 16.48 -6.34 -15.59
N ARG A 477 16.61 -6.38 -14.27
CA ARG A 477 17.44 -7.37 -13.53
C ARG A 477 18.88 -7.50 -14.04
N GLY A 478 19.41 -6.45 -14.66
CA GLY A 478 20.75 -6.48 -15.26
C GLY A 478 20.86 -7.22 -16.58
N GLY A 479 19.75 -7.37 -17.31
CA GLY A 479 19.68 -8.17 -18.54
C GLY A 479 20.57 -7.73 -19.70
N LEU A 480 21.13 -6.51 -19.64
CA LEU A 480 22.06 -6.01 -20.66
C LEU A 480 23.50 -6.48 -20.46
N PHE A 481 23.81 -7.15 -19.34
CA PHE A 481 25.17 -7.61 -19.00
C PHE A 481 25.27 -9.13 -18.93
N SER A 482 26.46 -9.69 -19.22
CA SER A 482 26.73 -11.10 -19.01
C SER A 482 26.67 -11.47 -17.51
N GLY A 483 26.57 -12.76 -17.19
CA GLY A 483 26.57 -13.25 -15.81
C GLY A 483 27.78 -12.75 -15.04
N GLY A 484 28.98 -12.87 -15.61
CA GLY A 484 30.23 -12.44 -15.00
C GLY A 484 30.33 -10.91 -14.83
N GLN A 485 29.79 -10.12 -15.77
CA GLN A 485 29.74 -8.66 -15.64
C GLN A 485 28.80 -8.24 -14.50
N ARG A 486 27.59 -8.84 -14.42
CA ARG A 486 26.68 -8.60 -13.30
C ARG A 486 27.31 -8.93 -11.96
N GLN A 487 27.94 -10.10 -11.87
CA GLN A 487 28.60 -10.54 -10.64
C GLN A 487 29.68 -9.57 -10.18
N ARG A 488 30.52 -9.07 -11.10
CA ARG A 488 31.54 -8.08 -10.77
C ARG A 488 30.95 -6.74 -10.31
N ILE A 489 29.82 -6.31 -10.87
CA ILE A 489 29.10 -5.13 -10.39
C ILE A 489 28.55 -5.36 -8.96
N LEU A 490 28.03 -6.57 -8.67
CA LEU A 490 27.57 -6.93 -7.32
C LEU A 490 28.72 -6.98 -6.30
N ILE A 491 29.87 -7.51 -6.70
CA ILE A 491 31.08 -7.46 -5.87
C ILE A 491 31.50 -6.00 -5.63
N ALA A 492 31.48 -5.15 -6.66
CA ALA A 492 31.75 -3.72 -6.50
C ALA A 492 30.77 -3.04 -5.52
N ARG A 493 29.47 -3.36 -5.61
CA ARG A 493 28.46 -2.93 -4.64
C ARG A 493 28.84 -3.30 -3.20
N ALA A 494 29.25 -4.56 -2.98
CA ALA A 494 29.65 -5.05 -1.67
C ALA A 494 30.92 -4.37 -1.15
N LEU A 495 31.82 -3.95 -2.04
CA LEU A 495 33.09 -3.28 -1.70
C LEU A 495 32.96 -1.75 -1.55
N SER A 496 31.86 -1.13 -2.00
CA SER A 496 31.73 0.33 -2.06
C SER A 496 31.89 1.02 -0.71
N ASN A 497 31.41 0.39 0.36
CA ASN A 497 31.54 0.89 1.74
C ASN A 497 32.85 0.45 2.45
N ARG A 498 33.83 -0.07 1.72
CA ARG A 498 35.12 -0.55 2.24
C ARG A 498 34.95 -1.49 3.44
N PRO A 499 34.30 -2.65 3.26
CA PRO A 499 34.00 -3.59 4.33
C PRO A 499 35.29 -4.19 4.91
N LEU A 500 35.20 -4.73 6.12
CA LEU A 500 36.26 -5.52 6.76
C LEU A 500 36.05 -7.03 6.57
N LEU A 501 34.82 -7.44 6.29
CA LEU A 501 34.43 -8.83 6.02
C LEU A 501 33.59 -8.88 4.72
N LEU A 502 34.01 -9.72 3.78
CA LEU A 502 33.26 -9.96 2.53
C LEU A 502 32.69 -11.37 2.56
N LEU A 503 31.38 -11.47 2.49
CA LEU A 503 30.63 -12.72 2.45
C LEU A 503 30.05 -12.92 1.06
N LEU A 504 30.30 -14.08 0.44
CA LEU A 504 29.77 -14.40 -0.88
C LEU A 504 29.07 -15.77 -0.86
N ASP A 505 27.85 -15.81 -1.37
CA ASP A 505 27.06 -17.04 -1.50
C ASP A 505 27.03 -17.48 -2.96
N GLU A 506 27.69 -18.59 -3.29
CA GLU A 506 27.79 -19.21 -4.63
C GLU A 506 28.12 -18.21 -5.76
N PRO A 507 29.19 -17.38 -5.63
CA PRO A 507 29.40 -16.22 -6.52
C PRO A 507 29.74 -16.58 -7.97
N THR A 508 30.04 -17.83 -8.28
CA THR A 508 30.46 -18.27 -9.63
C THR A 508 29.61 -19.41 -10.20
N SER A 509 28.52 -19.81 -9.52
CA SER A 509 27.73 -21.01 -9.86
C SER A 509 27.08 -21.00 -11.26
N ALA A 510 26.89 -19.82 -11.87
CA ALA A 510 26.23 -19.65 -13.16
C ALA A 510 27.13 -18.96 -14.21
N LEU A 511 28.46 -19.04 -14.04
CA LEU A 511 29.43 -18.33 -14.87
C LEU A 511 30.21 -19.28 -15.78
N ASP A 512 30.71 -18.72 -16.87
CA ASP A 512 31.70 -19.36 -17.72
C ASP A 512 33.08 -19.40 -17.05
N SER A 513 33.94 -20.29 -17.49
CA SER A 513 35.25 -20.54 -16.89
C SER A 513 36.18 -19.31 -16.89
N GLU A 514 36.07 -18.43 -17.89
CA GLU A 514 36.87 -17.21 -17.96
C GLU A 514 36.42 -16.21 -16.88
N SER A 515 35.12 -15.94 -16.77
CA SER A 515 34.54 -15.07 -15.74
C SER A 515 34.82 -15.59 -14.32
N GLU A 516 34.75 -16.92 -14.13
CA GLU A 516 35.09 -17.56 -12.85
C GLU A 516 36.57 -17.32 -12.46
N GLN A 517 37.51 -17.46 -13.38
CA GLN A 517 38.92 -17.19 -13.13
C GLN A 517 39.20 -15.73 -12.80
N ILE A 518 38.52 -14.79 -13.48
CA ILE A 518 38.68 -13.36 -13.19
C ILE A 518 38.22 -13.06 -11.78
N ILE A 519 37.06 -13.56 -11.37
CA ILE A 519 36.52 -13.36 -10.02
C ILE A 519 37.41 -14.00 -8.99
N CYS A 520 37.90 -15.23 -9.25
CA CYS A 520 38.83 -15.93 -8.37
C CYS A 520 40.12 -15.12 -8.12
N LYS A 521 40.76 -14.61 -9.18
CA LYS A 521 41.95 -13.74 -9.07
C LYS A 521 41.66 -12.46 -8.26
N THR A 522 40.49 -11.85 -8.50
CA THR A 522 40.03 -10.68 -7.77
C THR A 522 39.92 -10.96 -6.28
N LEU A 523 39.28 -12.07 -5.88
CA LEU A 523 39.11 -12.45 -4.46
C LEU A 523 40.43 -12.75 -3.80
N VAL A 524 41.34 -13.46 -4.48
CA VAL A 524 42.72 -13.72 -3.97
C VAL A 524 43.48 -12.42 -3.73
N GLY A 525 43.39 -11.46 -4.65
CA GLY A 525 44.04 -10.15 -4.47
C GLY A 525 43.45 -9.34 -3.30
N LEU A 526 42.15 -9.36 -3.12
CA LEU A 526 41.45 -8.68 -2.02
C LEU A 526 41.77 -9.28 -0.65
N ALA A 527 42.01 -10.59 -0.57
CA ALA A 527 42.23 -11.32 0.68
C ALA A 527 43.50 -10.86 1.45
N GLN A 528 44.42 -10.15 0.80
CA GLN A 528 45.58 -9.58 1.47
C GLN A 528 45.22 -8.52 2.53
N ASN A 529 44.09 -7.81 2.33
CA ASN A 529 43.67 -6.72 3.21
C ASN A 529 42.24 -6.91 3.78
N LEU A 530 41.51 -7.91 3.29
CA LEU A 530 40.11 -8.14 3.58
C LEU A 530 39.87 -9.59 4.00
N THR A 531 39.06 -9.81 5.01
CA THR A 531 38.62 -11.17 5.37
C THR A 531 37.52 -11.60 4.41
N ILE A 532 37.71 -12.72 3.72
CA ILE A 532 36.74 -13.21 2.71
C ILE A 532 36.28 -14.62 3.10
N ILE A 533 34.95 -14.77 3.18
CA ILE A 533 34.32 -16.08 3.41
C ILE A 533 33.36 -16.36 2.25
N VAL A 534 33.59 -17.43 1.54
CA VAL A 534 32.80 -17.83 0.37
C VAL A 534 32.13 -19.18 0.63
N ALA A 535 30.84 -19.24 0.49
CA ALA A 535 30.12 -20.50 0.37
C ALA A 535 30.14 -20.94 -1.11
N SER A 536 30.85 -22.00 -1.44
CA SER A 536 30.92 -22.50 -2.83
C SER A 536 31.32 -23.96 -2.91
N HIS A 537 30.88 -24.62 -3.97
CA HIS A 537 31.31 -25.96 -4.33
C HIS A 537 32.24 -25.98 -5.56
N GLN A 538 32.59 -24.81 -6.09
CA GLN A 538 33.40 -24.69 -7.33
C GLN A 538 34.87 -24.97 -7.08
N PRO A 539 35.48 -25.91 -7.83
CA PRO A 539 36.87 -26.31 -7.63
C PRO A 539 37.90 -25.15 -7.75
N VAL A 540 37.63 -24.20 -8.65
CA VAL A 540 38.52 -23.05 -8.90
C VAL A 540 38.66 -22.20 -7.63
N LEU A 541 37.58 -21.91 -6.94
CA LEU A 541 37.56 -21.13 -5.70
C LEU A 541 38.17 -21.95 -4.55
N ILE A 542 37.83 -23.24 -4.41
CA ILE A 542 38.37 -24.13 -3.38
C ILE A 542 39.87 -24.23 -3.51
N ASN A 543 40.40 -24.42 -4.73
CA ASN A 543 41.86 -24.57 -4.94
C ASN A 543 42.62 -23.28 -4.63
N ALA A 544 42.04 -22.12 -4.89
CA ALA A 544 42.66 -20.81 -4.67
C ALA A 544 42.59 -20.32 -3.21
N ALA A 545 41.74 -20.93 -2.39
CA ALA A 545 41.51 -20.50 -1.00
C ALA A 545 42.72 -20.82 -0.10
N ASN A 546 42.98 -19.88 0.85
CA ASN A 546 43.97 -20.09 1.94
C ASN A 546 43.45 -21.15 2.92
N ASN A 547 42.16 -21.06 3.27
CA ASN A 547 41.52 -21.99 4.18
C ASN A 547 40.38 -22.71 3.44
N LYS A 548 40.41 -24.04 3.43
CA LYS A 548 39.43 -24.89 2.76
C LYS A 548 38.66 -25.66 3.81
N LEU A 549 37.34 -25.42 3.86
CA LEU A 549 36.47 -26.01 4.87
C LEU A 549 35.37 -26.80 4.20
N VAL A 550 34.92 -27.85 4.87
CA VAL A 550 33.71 -28.59 4.50
C VAL A 550 32.69 -28.51 5.63
N LEU A 551 31.48 -28.10 5.30
CA LEU A 551 30.33 -28.16 6.20
C LEU A 551 29.60 -29.49 5.97
N SER A 552 29.61 -30.34 6.99
CA SER A 552 28.94 -31.63 6.98
C SER A 552 28.39 -31.97 8.36
N GLU A 553 27.20 -32.55 8.43
CA GLU A 553 26.57 -32.97 9.69
C GLU A 553 26.50 -31.85 10.74
N GLY A 554 26.31 -30.60 10.28
CA GLY A 554 26.25 -29.43 11.15
C GLY A 554 27.58 -28.96 11.76
N LYS A 555 28.72 -29.48 11.29
CA LYS A 555 30.08 -29.14 11.75
C LYS A 555 30.98 -28.68 10.61
N LEU A 556 31.90 -27.77 10.91
CA LEU A 556 32.98 -27.37 10.00
C LEU A 556 34.23 -28.21 10.25
N ARG A 557 34.81 -28.69 9.17
CA ARG A 557 36.10 -29.43 9.21
C ARG A 557 37.03 -28.91 8.10
N PRO A 558 38.36 -28.91 8.28
CA PRO A 558 39.26 -28.69 7.16
C PRO A 558 39.04 -29.73 6.05
N LEU A 559 39.16 -29.28 4.80
CA LEU A 559 39.00 -30.12 3.61
C LEU A 559 40.31 -30.86 3.31
#